data_5ddfabb7b5045e0e42c4e50e8425a3ff
#
_entry.id   5ddfabb7b5045e0e42c4e50e8425a3ff
#
_cell.length_a   1.000
_cell.length_b   1.000
_cell.length_c   1.000
_cell.angle_alpha   90.00
_cell.angle_beta   90.00
_cell.angle_gamma   90.00
#
_symmetry.space_group_name_H-M   'P 1'
#
loop_
_entity.id
_entity.type
_entity.pdbx_description
1 polymer ?
#
loop_
_entity_poly.entity_id
_entity_poly.type
_entity_poly.pdbx_seq_one_letter_code
_entity_poly.pdbx_strand_id
1 'polypeptide(L)'
;TQAAMDGLIESGSRMFKHMDRAYFIRNFAGIRPKRIDPATGAVQDFVLECRDEAPGVVNLVGIESPGVTSALPLARRAVALIARQEALEPNPDFDPIRHGIRRFADMTDEERAAAIAENPDYGEIFCRCEKVTKAEILQAIHNPLGVHTVNGIKVRTRATMGRCQGGYCET
;
A
#
# COMPACT_ATOMS: atom_id res chain seq x y z
N THR A 1 2.50 24.06 -4.39
CA THR A 1 2.63 25.42 -4.90
C THR A 1 1.78 25.63 -6.15
N GLN A 2 1.46 26.88 -6.48
CA GLN A 2 0.71 27.22 -7.69
C GLN A 2 1.45 26.76 -8.95
N ALA A 3 2.75 26.97 -9.02
CA ALA A 3 3.58 26.55 -10.15
C ALA A 3 3.54 25.02 -10.38
N ALA A 4 3.50 24.22 -9.30
CA ALA A 4 3.37 22.77 -9.44
C ALA A 4 2.00 22.36 -10.02
N MET A 5 0.92 23.06 -9.61
CA MET A 5 -0.41 22.84 -10.14
C MET A 5 -0.49 23.22 -11.63
N ASP A 6 0.11 24.35 -12.01
CA ASP A 6 0.18 24.78 -13.41
C ASP A 6 0.91 23.76 -14.30
N GLY A 7 2.04 23.24 -13.82
CA GLY A 7 2.79 22.18 -14.51
C GLY A 7 2.00 20.86 -14.63
N LEU A 8 1.21 20.49 -13.62
CA LEU A 8 0.33 19.31 -13.69
C LEU A 8 -0.77 19.50 -14.74
N ILE A 9 -1.38 20.68 -14.79
CA ILE A 9 -2.42 20.99 -15.76
C ILE A 9 -1.85 21.01 -17.18
N GLU A 10 -0.68 21.64 -17.38
CA GLU A 10 0.00 21.63 -18.67
C GLU A 10 0.31 20.20 -19.14
N SER A 11 0.89 19.38 -18.27
CA SER A 11 1.21 17.99 -18.57
C SER A 11 -0.05 17.17 -18.86
N GLY A 12 -1.11 17.35 -18.07
CA GLY A 12 -2.38 16.67 -18.25
C GLY A 12 -3.09 17.08 -19.54
N SER A 13 -3.01 18.35 -19.92
CA SER A 13 -3.64 18.87 -21.15
C SER A 13 -3.03 18.30 -22.43
N ARG A 14 -1.83 17.71 -22.34
CA ARG A 14 -1.24 16.96 -23.47
C ARG A 14 -1.92 15.59 -23.69
N MET A 15 -2.54 15.05 -22.65
CA MET A 15 -3.21 13.74 -22.67
C MET A 15 -4.73 13.87 -22.78
N PHE A 16 -5.31 14.91 -22.18
CA PHE A 16 -6.76 15.13 -22.11
C PHE A 16 -7.14 16.45 -22.81
N LYS A 17 -8.04 16.36 -23.79
CA LYS A 17 -8.43 17.52 -24.63
C LYS A 17 -9.12 18.66 -23.88
N HIS A 18 -9.75 18.38 -22.74
CA HIS A 18 -10.56 19.34 -21.98
C HIS A 18 -10.25 19.24 -20.48
N MET A 19 -9.06 19.68 -20.09
CA MET A 19 -8.69 19.77 -18.68
C MET A 19 -8.91 21.20 -18.19
N ASP A 20 -9.98 21.40 -17.40
CA ASP A 20 -10.30 22.69 -16.80
C ASP A 20 -10.13 22.63 -15.29
N ARG A 21 -9.56 23.68 -14.69
CA ARG A 21 -9.45 23.85 -13.24
C ARG A 21 -10.79 23.78 -12.51
N ALA A 22 -11.87 24.19 -13.16
CA ALA A 22 -13.22 24.15 -12.59
C ALA A 22 -13.67 22.75 -12.21
N TYR A 23 -13.06 21.70 -12.78
CA TYR A 23 -13.37 20.32 -12.44
C TYR A 23 -12.55 19.74 -11.28
N PHE A 24 -11.57 20.48 -10.76
CA PHE A 24 -10.75 20.03 -9.65
C PHE A 24 -11.43 20.32 -8.32
N ILE A 25 -11.95 19.28 -7.71
CA ILE A 25 -12.67 19.37 -6.42
C ILE A 25 -11.74 19.27 -5.21
N ARG A 26 -10.51 18.77 -5.39
CA ARG A 26 -9.51 18.61 -4.33
C ARG A 26 -8.11 18.50 -4.92
N ASN A 27 -7.12 18.96 -4.16
CA ASN A 27 -5.72 18.68 -4.40
C ASN A 27 -5.06 18.14 -3.11
N PHE A 28 -3.95 17.46 -3.26
CA PHE A 28 -3.11 17.02 -2.16
C PHE A 28 -1.64 17.04 -2.61
N ALA A 29 -0.74 17.08 -1.66
CA ALA A 29 0.68 17.01 -1.90
C ALA A 29 1.32 15.98 -0.96
N GLY A 30 2.39 15.35 -1.42
CA GLY A 30 3.20 14.43 -0.64
C GLY A 30 4.68 14.77 -0.80
N ILE A 31 5.50 14.17 0.05
CA ILE A 31 6.95 14.24 -0.04
C ILE A 31 7.45 12.94 -0.70
N ARG A 32 8.21 13.09 -1.78
CA ARG A 32 8.88 11.98 -2.45
C ARG A 32 10.38 12.15 -2.27
N PRO A 33 10.99 11.40 -1.33
CA PRO A 33 12.42 11.47 -1.10
C PRO A 33 13.17 10.93 -2.33
N LYS A 34 14.27 11.60 -2.68
CA LYS A 34 15.13 11.20 -3.78
C LYS A 34 16.58 11.18 -3.32
N ARG A 35 17.33 10.20 -3.81
CA ARG A 35 18.76 10.19 -3.65
C ARG A 35 19.37 11.17 -4.64
N ILE A 36 20.08 12.18 -4.13
CA ILE A 36 20.67 13.24 -4.94
C ILE A 36 22.18 13.19 -4.79
N ASP A 37 22.89 13.29 -5.89
CA ASP A 37 24.33 13.50 -5.89
C ASP A 37 24.63 14.92 -5.36
N PRO A 38 25.39 15.05 -4.27
CA PRO A 38 25.63 16.36 -3.67
C PRO A 38 26.51 17.28 -4.53
N ALA A 39 27.31 16.73 -5.43
CA ALA A 39 28.20 17.50 -6.29
C ALA A 39 27.50 18.03 -7.57
N THR A 40 26.60 17.23 -8.13
CA THR A 40 25.96 17.54 -9.42
C THR A 40 24.49 17.92 -9.30
N GLY A 41 23.83 17.62 -8.17
CA GLY A 41 22.39 17.75 -8.00
C GLY A 41 21.58 16.73 -8.81
N ALA A 42 22.21 15.77 -9.47
CA ALA A 42 21.54 14.76 -10.25
C ALA A 42 20.82 13.71 -9.38
N VAL A 43 19.62 13.30 -9.81
CA VAL A 43 18.91 12.17 -9.19
C VAL A 43 19.67 10.88 -9.50
N GLN A 44 19.94 10.11 -8.45
CA GLN A 44 20.64 8.83 -8.54
C GLN A 44 19.67 7.66 -8.42
N ASP A 45 20.09 6.50 -8.94
CA ASP A 45 19.34 5.26 -8.88
C ASP A 45 19.37 4.61 -7.49
N PHE A 46 18.57 3.57 -7.30
CA PHE A 46 18.52 2.74 -6.09
C PHE A 46 19.87 2.12 -5.79
N VAL A 47 20.19 2.02 -4.51
CA VAL A 47 21.38 1.30 -4.03
C VAL A 47 20.96 0.18 -3.10
N LEU A 48 21.50 -1.02 -3.35
CA LEU A 48 21.50 -2.14 -2.43
C LEU A 48 22.96 -2.48 -2.15
N GLU A 49 23.35 -2.34 -0.91
CA GLU A 49 24.72 -2.56 -0.48
C GLU A 49 24.82 -3.28 0.87
N CYS A 50 25.82 -4.13 1.00
CA CYS A 50 26.40 -4.55 2.27
C CYS A 50 27.78 -3.89 2.37
N ARG A 51 28.11 -3.35 3.53
CA ARG A 51 29.40 -2.74 3.78
C ARG A 51 30.20 -3.59 4.75
N ASP A 52 31.50 -3.70 4.52
CA ASP A 52 32.39 -4.49 5.36
C ASP A 52 32.48 -3.91 6.80
N GLU A 53 32.29 -2.60 6.94
CA GLU A 53 32.26 -1.90 8.22
C GLU A 53 30.99 -2.17 9.04
N ALA A 54 29.95 -2.74 8.44
CA ALA A 54 28.68 -3.05 9.08
C ALA A 54 28.19 -4.46 8.65
N PRO A 55 28.88 -5.52 9.09
CA PRO A 55 28.50 -6.90 8.73
C PRO A 55 27.08 -7.21 9.24
N GLY A 56 26.32 -7.96 8.43
CA GLY A 56 24.92 -8.30 8.72
C GLY A 56 23.90 -7.20 8.39
N VAL A 57 24.34 -6.04 7.89
CA VAL A 57 23.45 -4.96 7.49
C VAL A 57 23.36 -4.87 5.98
N VAL A 58 22.14 -4.92 5.45
CA VAL A 58 21.83 -4.63 4.03
C VAL A 58 21.08 -3.31 3.94
N ASN A 59 21.71 -2.33 3.31
CA ASN A 59 21.08 -1.04 3.06
C ASN A 59 20.34 -1.03 1.72
N LEU A 60 19.09 -0.59 1.76
CA LEU A 60 18.27 -0.33 0.60
C LEU A 60 17.98 1.18 0.57
N VAL A 61 18.73 1.91 -0.24
CA VAL A 61 18.75 3.38 -0.22
C VAL A 61 18.15 3.97 -1.48
N GLY A 62 17.38 5.03 -1.32
CA GLY A 62 16.80 5.79 -2.43
C GLY A 62 15.68 5.07 -3.17
N ILE A 63 15.06 4.05 -2.56
CA ILE A 63 13.96 3.32 -3.18
C ILE A 63 12.72 4.22 -3.18
N GLU A 64 12.29 4.59 -4.39
CA GLU A 64 11.09 5.36 -4.65
C GLU A 64 10.24 4.65 -5.74
N SER A 65 9.45 5.36 -6.54
CA SER A 65 8.77 4.75 -7.69
C SER A 65 9.81 4.34 -8.76
N PRO A 66 9.78 3.10 -9.27
CA PRO A 66 8.77 2.06 -9.13
C PRO A 66 9.08 0.97 -8.07
N GLY A 67 9.48 1.34 -6.87
CA GLY A 67 9.95 0.43 -5.81
C GLY A 67 8.99 -0.73 -5.48
N VAL A 68 7.67 -0.49 -5.45
CA VAL A 68 6.69 -1.56 -5.20
C VAL A 68 6.72 -2.61 -6.32
N THR A 69 6.75 -2.17 -7.58
CA THR A 69 6.86 -3.08 -8.74
C THR A 69 8.20 -3.84 -8.75
N SER A 70 9.26 -3.18 -8.26
CA SER A 70 10.62 -3.75 -8.19
C SER A 70 10.87 -4.54 -6.90
N ALA A 71 9.89 -4.67 -6.00
CA ALA A 71 10.10 -5.24 -4.67
C ALA A 71 10.63 -6.67 -4.71
N LEU A 72 10.11 -7.53 -5.58
CA LEU A 72 10.56 -8.92 -5.69
C LEU A 72 12.01 -9.06 -6.17
N PRO A 73 12.44 -8.44 -7.27
CA PRO A 73 13.85 -8.48 -7.68
C PRO A 73 14.78 -7.82 -6.66
N LEU A 74 14.36 -6.74 -5.99
CA LEU A 74 15.14 -6.12 -4.93
C LEU A 74 15.30 -7.06 -3.72
N ALA A 75 14.23 -7.73 -3.30
CA ALA A 75 14.28 -8.72 -2.22
C ALA A 75 15.23 -9.89 -2.56
N ARG A 76 15.15 -10.44 -3.78
CA ARG A 76 16.07 -11.50 -4.23
C ARG A 76 17.54 -11.05 -4.18
N ARG A 77 17.81 -9.81 -4.60
CA ARG A 77 19.16 -9.25 -4.54
C ARG A 77 19.63 -9.04 -3.10
N ALA A 78 18.75 -8.56 -2.21
CA ALA A 78 19.06 -8.42 -0.78
C ALA A 78 19.40 -9.76 -0.15
N VAL A 79 18.59 -10.80 -0.39
CA VAL A 79 18.87 -12.17 0.08
C VAL A 79 20.19 -12.69 -0.46
N ALA A 80 20.50 -12.44 -1.74
CA ALA A 80 21.78 -12.85 -2.32
C ALA A 80 22.98 -12.12 -1.69
N LEU A 81 22.81 -10.89 -1.21
CA LEU A 81 23.84 -10.18 -0.46
C LEU A 81 24.05 -10.77 0.94
N ILE A 82 22.97 -11.12 1.64
CA ILE A 82 23.01 -11.78 2.96
C ILE A 82 23.71 -13.14 2.82
N ALA A 83 23.33 -13.93 1.83
CA ALA A 83 23.91 -15.26 1.59
C ALA A 83 25.43 -15.28 1.28
N ARG A 84 26.04 -14.14 1.02
CA ARG A 84 27.51 -14.01 0.92
C ARG A 84 28.19 -13.93 2.28
N GLN A 85 27.46 -13.55 3.31
CA GLN A 85 27.97 -13.31 4.64
C GLN A 85 27.65 -14.46 5.60
N GLU A 86 26.55 -15.15 5.38
CA GLU A 86 26.09 -16.25 6.22
C GLU A 86 25.35 -17.35 5.41
N ALA A 87 25.38 -18.56 5.93
CA ALA A 87 24.60 -19.66 5.37
C ALA A 87 23.12 -19.45 5.71
N LEU A 88 22.27 -19.43 4.68
CA LEU A 88 20.82 -19.34 4.84
C LEU A 88 20.21 -20.74 4.73
N GLU A 89 19.69 -21.24 5.85
CA GLU A 89 18.98 -22.51 5.85
C GLU A 89 17.51 -22.29 5.50
N PRO A 90 16.91 -23.14 4.64
CA PRO A 90 15.49 -23.08 4.35
C PRO A 90 14.66 -23.32 5.62
N ASN A 91 13.63 -22.50 5.86
CA ASN A 91 12.65 -22.78 6.91
C ASN A 91 11.63 -23.82 6.39
N PRO A 92 11.62 -25.07 6.91
CA PRO A 92 10.69 -26.10 6.45
C PRO A 92 9.23 -25.79 6.76
N ASP A 93 8.96 -24.92 7.75
CA ASP A 93 7.61 -24.53 8.17
C ASP A 93 7.16 -23.22 7.50
N PHE A 94 7.90 -22.75 6.48
CA PHE A 94 7.55 -21.51 5.78
C PHE A 94 6.29 -21.70 4.93
N ASP A 95 5.22 -21.02 5.31
CA ASP A 95 4.03 -20.87 4.46
C ASP A 95 4.20 -19.66 3.52
N PRO A 96 4.35 -19.90 2.20
CA PRO A 96 4.47 -18.81 1.22
C PRO A 96 3.14 -18.12 0.92
N ILE A 97 2.02 -18.69 1.38
CA ILE A 97 0.68 -18.20 1.05
C ILE A 97 0.17 -17.27 2.15
N ARG A 98 -0.01 -16.02 1.80
CA ARG A 98 -0.67 -15.06 2.66
C ARG A 98 -2.12 -14.87 2.25
N HIS A 99 -3.05 -15.34 3.07
CA HIS A 99 -4.45 -15.08 2.88
C HIS A 99 -4.77 -13.62 3.22
N GLY A 100 -5.38 -12.91 2.28
CA GLY A 100 -5.91 -11.56 2.50
C GLY A 100 -7.27 -11.58 3.19
N ILE A 101 -7.75 -10.42 3.61
CA ILE A 101 -9.13 -10.26 4.07
C ILE A 101 -10.07 -10.58 2.89
N ARG A 102 -10.98 -11.56 3.07
CA ARG A 102 -12.00 -11.88 2.07
C ARG A 102 -13.00 -10.75 2.00
N ARG A 103 -13.12 -10.11 0.83
CA ARG A 103 -14.01 -8.97 0.64
C ARG A 103 -15.42 -9.46 0.37
N PHE A 104 -16.33 -9.18 1.28
CA PHE A 104 -17.75 -9.54 1.18
C PHE A 104 -18.41 -8.96 -0.08
N ALA A 105 -18.00 -7.76 -0.50
CA ALA A 105 -18.50 -7.12 -1.71
C ALA A 105 -18.24 -7.92 -3.00
N ASP A 106 -17.15 -8.69 -3.04
CA ASP A 106 -16.70 -9.43 -4.22
C ASP A 106 -17.21 -10.89 -4.24
N MET A 107 -17.90 -11.35 -3.17
CA MET A 107 -18.46 -12.71 -3.04
C MET A 107 -19.74 -12.88 -3.84
N THR A 108 -20.00 -14.11 -4.32
CA THR A 108 -21.33 -14.51 -4.82
C THR A 108 -22.35 -14.61 -3.68
N ASP A 109 -23.62 -14.76 -4.00
CA ASP A 109 -24.66 -14.84 -2.97
C ASP A 109 -24.54 -16.14 -2.14
N GLU A 110 -24.10 -17.24 -2.77
CA GLU A 110 -23.82 -18.51 -2.10
C GLU A 110 -22.62 -18.38 -1.14
N GLU A 111 -21.54 -17.70 -1.59
CA GLU A 111 -20.36 -17.45 -0.75
C GLU A 111 -20.68 -16.53 0.42
N ARG A 112 -21.55 -15.52 0.22
CA ARG A 112 -22.04 -14.64 1.29
C ARG A 112 -22.82 -15.41 2.33
N ALA A 113 -23.76 -16.26 1.87
CA ALA A 113 -24.53 -17.09 2.77
C ALA A 113 -23.65 -18.04 3.59
N ALA A 114 -22.68 -18.67 2.97
CA ALA A 114 -21.71 -19.53 3.64
C ALA A 114 -20.85 -18.75 4.64
N ALA A 115 -20.34 -17.57 4.26
CA ALA A 115 -19.54 -16.72 5.12
C ALA A 115 -20.32 -16.25 6.36
N ILE A 116 -21.60 -15.89 6.21
CA ILE A 116 -22.48 -15.51 7.33
C ILE A 116 -22.76 -16.71 8.23
N ALA A 117 -22.95 -17.90 7.69
CA ALA A 117 -23.17 -19.11 8.47
C ALA A 117 -21.93 -19.50 9.27
N GLU A 118 -20.73 -19.29 8.72
CA GLU A 118 -19.45 -19.52 9.40
C GLU A 118 -19.16 -18.46 10.46
N ASN A 119 -19.39 -17.20 10.14
CA ASN A 119 -19.16 -16.06 11.05
C ASN A 119 -20.29 -15.02 10.85
N PRO A 120 -21.23 -14.89 11.82
CA PRO A 120 -22.34 -13.95 11.76
C PRO A 120 -21.95 -12.47 11.55
N ASP A 121 -20.74 -12.06 11.92
CA ASP A 121 -20.25 -10.70 11.73
C ASP A 121 -20.14 -10.31 10.24
N TYR A 122 -20.14 -11.28 9.29
CA TYR A 122 -20.29 -11.01 7.87
C TYR A 122 -21.69 -10.55 7.49
N GLY A 123 -22.71 -10.81 8.32
CA GLY A 123 -24.07 -10.31 8.13
C GLY A 123 -24.27 -8.85 8.53
N GLU A 124 -23.32 -8.23 9.22
CA GLU A 124 -23.40 -6.86 9.69
C GLU A 124 -22.58 -5.92 8.80
N ILE A 125 -23.27 -5.05 8.01
CA ILE A 125 -22.61 -4.08 7.14
C ILE A 125 -22.19 -2.84 7.94
N PHE A 126 -20.90 -2.65 8.11
CA PHE A 126 -20.30 -1.48 8.76
C PHE A 126 -20.20 -0.29 7.81
N CYS A 127 -19.60 -0.47 6.64
CA CYS A 127 -19.50 0.57 5.62
C CYS A 127 -20.43 0.30 4.44
N ARG A 128 -21.55 1.04 4.35
CA ARG A 128 -22.57 0.82 3.33
C ARG A 128 -22.11 1.16 1.91
N CYS A 129 -21.28 2.21 1.75
CA CYS A 129 -20.81 2.64 0.43
C CYS A 129 -19.90 1.61 -0.23
N GLU A 130 -19.01 0.98 0.55
CA GLU A 130 -18.03 -0.02 0.07
C GLU A 130 -18.47 -1.46 0.42
N LYS A 131 -19.65 -1.62 1.07
CA LYS A 131 -20.18 -2.92 1.53
C LYS A 131 -19.19 -3.72 2.38
N VAL A 132 -18.48 -3.03 3.26
CA VAL A 132 -17.54 -3.65 4.20
C VAL A 132 -18.29 -4.11 5.44
N THR A 133 -18.08 -5.36 5.82
CA THR A 133 -18.73 -5.98 6.97
C THR A 133 -17.94 -5.77 8.26
N LYS A 134 -18.58 -6.02 9.40
CA LYS A 134 -17.95 -6.05 10.71
C LYS A 134 -16.83 -7.09 10.78
N ALA A 135 -17.03 -8.27 10.18
CA ALA A 135 -16.00 -9.31 10.12
C ALA A 135 -14.70 -8.81 9.45
N GLU A 136 -14.80 -8.07 8.35
CA GLU A 136 -13.64 -7.49 7.67
C GLU A 136 -12.95 -6.41 8.52
N ILE A 137 -13.72 -5.60 9.25
CA ILE A 137 -13.16 -4.59 10.19
C ILE A 137 -12.40 -5.29 11.32
N LEU A 138 -12.98 -6.31 11.93
CA LEU A 138 -12.33 -7.06 13.00
C LEU A 138 -11.06 -7.77 12.53
N GLN A 139 -11.08 -8.38 11.34
CA GLN A 139 -9.87 -8.96 10.75
C GLN A 139 -8.77 -7.90 10.50
N ALA A 140 -9.14 -6.70 10.11
CA ALA A 140 -8.19 -5.61 9.95
C ALA A 140 -7.61 -5.15 11.30
N ILE A 141 -8.44 -5.05 12.35
CA ILE A 141 -8.02 -4.65 13.71
C ILE A 141 -7.05 -5.69 14.29
N HIS A 142 -7.39 -6.98 14.16
CA HIS A 142 -6.59 -8.08 14.72
C HIS A 142 -5.45 -8.53 13.79
N ASN A 143 -5.10 -7.73 12.81
CA ASN A 143 -3.97 -8.00 11.93
C ASN A 143 -2.64 -8.05 12.73
N PRO A 144 -1.77 -9.04 12.51
CA PRO A 144 -0.51 -9.19 13.26
C PRO A 144 0.45 -8.00 13.15
N LEU A 145 0.26 -7.12 12.15
CA LEU A 145 1.06 -5.87 12.03
C LEU A 145 0.56 -4.74 12.94
N GLY A 146 -0.52 -4.94 13.67
CA GLY A 146 -1.13 -3.95 14.56
C GLY A 146 -1.82 -2.81 13.79
N VAL A 147 -3.12 -2.72 13.91
CA VAL A 147 -3.91 -1.63 13.32
C VAL A 147 -4.55 -0.82 14.44
N HIS A 148 -4.03 0.38 14.67
CA HIS A 148 -4.42 1.23 15.80
C HIS A 148 -5.09 2.54 15.35
N THR A 149 -5.39 2.70 14.05
CA THR A 149 -5.99 3.93 13.51
C THR A 149 -7.11 3.61 12.52
N VAL A 150 -8.09 4.50 12.42
CA VAL A 150 -9.15 4.44 11.40
C VAL A 150 -8.54 4.39 9.99
N ASN A 151 -7.49 5.17 9.74
CA ASN A 151 -6.80 5.13 8.45
C ASN A 151 -6.13 3.77 8.18
N GLY A 152 -5.62 3.11 9.21
CA GLY A 152 -5.08 1.75 9.09
C GLY A 152 -6.16 0.72 8.67
N ILE A 153 -7.38 0.84 9.20
CA ILE A 153 -8.54 0.04 8.79
C ILE A 153 -8.93 0.38 7.35
N LYS A 154 -9.04 1.68 7.05
CA LYS A 154 -9.41 2.20 5.74
C LYS A 154 -8.57 1.61 4.59
N VAL A 155 -7.23 1.62 4.73
CA VAL A 155 -6.34 1.13 3.67
C VAL A 155 -6.34 -0.39 3.52
N ARG A 156 -6.86 -1.14 4.50
CA ARG A 156 -6.97 -2.61 4.45
C ARG A 156 -8.32 -3.11 3.98
N THR A 157 -9.39 -2.39 4.29
CA THR A 157 -10.77 -2.82 4.03
C THR A 157 -11.50 -1.97 3.01
N ARG A 158 -11.01 -0.76 2.71
CA ARG A 158 -11.68 0.32 1.97
C ARG A 158 -12.86 0.97 2.73
N ALA A 159 -13.12 0.62 4.00
CA ALA A 159 -14.06 1.37 4.82
C ALA A 159 -13.71 2.86 4.77
N THR A 160 -14.70 3.74 4.74
CA THR A 160 -14.58 5.21 4.62
C THR A 160 -14.09 5.75 3.27
N MET A 161 -13.76 4.87 2.29
CA MET A 161 -13.34 5.30 0.94
C MET A 161 -14.48 5.59 -0.04
N GLY A 162 -15.70 5.19 0.30
CA GLY A 162 -16.85 5.38 -0.56
C GLY A 162 -17.29 6.84 -0.66
N ARG A 163 -18.35 7.09 -1.42
CA ARG A 163 -18.85 8.44 -1.74
C ARG A 163 -19.15 9.33 -0.53
N CYS A 164 -19.46 8.77 0.65
CA CYS A 164 -19.71 9.54 1.86
C CYS A 164 -18.42 9.95 2.61
N GLN A 165 -17.25 9.43 2.20
CA GLN A 165 -15.93 9.73 2.80
C GLN A 165 -15.91 9.66 4.33
N GLY A 166 -16.50 8.60 4.90
CA GLY A 166 -16.55 8.36 6.34
C GLY A 166 -17.74 9.01 7.06
N GLY A 167 -18.48 9.90 6.42
CA GLY A 167 -19.55 10.66 7.05
C GLY A 167 -20.71 9.85 7.64
N TYR A 168 -20.70 8.51 7.46
CA TYR A 168 -21.69 7.61 8.05
C TYR A 168 -21.06 6.59 9.02
N CYS A 169 -19.89 6.07 8.70
CA CYS A 169 -19.28 4.98 9.46
C CYS A 169 -18.14 5.41 10.39
N GLU A 170 -17.83 6.71 10.46
CA GLU A 170 -16.91 7.28 11.45
C GLU A 170 -17.63 8.06 12.57
N THR A 171 -18.97 8.06 12.57
CA THR A 171 -19.81 8.76 13.57
C THR A 171 -20.19 7.79 14.75
#